data_5d1e94fd6d9781b2aaf9e4108cc47d17
#
_entry.id   5d1e94fd6d9781b2aaf9e4108cc47d17
#
_cell.length_a   1.000
_cell.length_b   1.000
_cell.length_c   1.000
_cell.angle_alpha   90.00
_cell.angle_beta   90.00
_cell.angle_gamma   90.00
#
_symmetry.space_group_name_H-M   'P 1'
#
loop_
_entity.id
_entity.type
_entity.pdbx_description
1 polymer ?
#
loop_
_entity_poly.entity_id
_entity_poly.type
_entity_poly.pdbx_seq_one_letter_code
_entity_poly.pdbx_strand_id
1 'polypeptide(L)'
;MVFDLNSLVRENIRDLAPYSSARSEYAQDAQIFLNANENAFGSPLPEDCSRYPDPLQTTVKKRIAALNNIRPSQIFLGNGSDEAIDIVFRIFCRPGQDSAVICPPTYGMYEVAANINSVDVIRADLTHAFQLDLTAVKESIRDDTKLILLCSPNNPTGNLLDRDAIIELLREFSGIVVVDEAYVQFSDQMSWTASIGTYPNLVVLQTFSKAWGMAGLRVGIAFANEQVIDGRGWRSGALVE
;
A
#
# COMPACT_ATOMS: atom_id res chain seq x y z
N MET A 1 -17.25 -15.27 -2.99
CA MET A 1 -16.34 -15.52 -4.14
C MET A 1 -15.00 -15.97 -3.61
N VAL A 2 -14.26 -16.84 -4.27
CA VAL A 2 -12.90 -17.23 -3.82
C VAL A 2 -11.94 -16.16 -4.33
N PHE A 3 -11.22 -15.48 -3.43
CA PHE A 3 -10.18 -14.52 -3.77
C PHE A 3 -9.01 -15.24 -4.44
N ASP A 4 -8.66 -14.86 -5.65
CA ASP A 4 -7.52 -15.39 -6.41
C ASP A 4 -6.56 -14.25 -6.77
N LEU A 5 -5.51 -14.12 -5.98
CA LEU A 5 -4.47 -13.10 -6.19
C LEU A 5 -3.78 -13.23 -7.55
N ASN A 6 -3.57 -14.47 -8.03
CA ASN A 6 -2.87 -14.68 -9.30
C ASN A 6 -3.65 -14.15 -10.51
N SER A 7 -4.98 -14.14 -10.44
CA SER A 7 -5.83 -13.58 -11.50
C SER A 7 -5.87 -12.05 -11.46
N LEU A 8 -5.55 -11.44 -10.33
CA LEU A 8 -5.58 -9.99 -10.13
C LEU A 8 -4.26 -9.32 -10.49
N VAL A 9 -3.13 -9.96 -10.15
CA VAL A 9 -1.80 -9.41 -10.43
C VAL A 9 -1.57 -9.41 -11.95
N ARG A 10 -1.08 -8.27 -12.47
CA ARG A 10 -0.71 -8.14 -13.88
C ARG A 10 0.28 -9.24 -14.28
N GLU A 11 0.12 -9.79 -15.46
CA GLU A 11 0.92 -10.93 -15.95
C GLU A 11 2.42 -10.62 -15.92
N ASN A 12 2.83 -9.46 -16.43
CA ASN A 12 4.22 -9.04 -16.43
C ASN A 12 4.83 -8.81 -15.03
N ILE A 13 3.98 -8.57 -14.02
CA ILE A 13 4.40 -8.44 -12.62
C ILE A 13 4.47 -9.81 -11.95
N ARG A 14 3.49 -10.68 -12.24
CA ARG A 14 3.44 -12.04 -11.71
C ARG A 14 4.70 -12.83 -12.05
N ASP A 15 5.22 -12.64 -13.26
CA ASP A 15 6.37 -13.39 -13.78
C ASP A 15 7.71 -12.65 -13.53
N LEU A 16 7.68 -11.46 -12.91
CA LEU A 16 8.86 -10.66 -12.64
C LEU A 16 9.80 -11.37 -11.65
N ALA A 17 11.05 -11.54 -12.01
CA ALA A 17 12.08 -11.96 -11.06
C ALA A 17 12.48 -10.74 -10.20
N PRO A 18 12.34 -10.80 -8.86
CA PRO A 18 12.80 -9.70 -8.02
C PRO A 18 14.29 -9.44 -8.25
N TYR A 19 14.67 -8.18 -8.27
CA TYR A 19 16.09 -7.83 -8.28
C TYR A 19 16.75 -8.34 -7.01
N SER A 20 17.82 -9.11 -7.15
CA SER A 20 18.67 -9.54 -6.03
C SER A 20 19.85 -8.59 -5.94
N SER A 21 19.90 -7.80 -4.88
CA SER A 21 21.08 -6.97 -4.62
C SER A 21 22.23 -7.84 -4.09
N ALA A 22 23.46 -7.46 -4.38
CA ALA A 22 24.64 -8.13 -3.83
C ALA A 22 24.62 -8.22 -2.29
N ARG A 23 23.88 -7.30 -1.64
CA ARG A 23 23.72 -7.28 -0.19
C ARG A 23 22.69 -8.30 0.32
N SER A 24 21.66 -8.62 -0.48
CA SER A 24 20.68 -9.65 -0.13
C SER A 24 21.22 -11.07 -0.26
N GLU A 25 22.29 -11.26 -1.03
CA GLU A 25 22.92 -12.57 -1.23
C GLU A 25 23.85 -12.96 -0.07
N TYR A 26 24.29 -11.98 0.74
CA TYR A 26 25.19 -12.21 1.86
C TYR A 26 24.58 -11.69 3.17
N ALA A 27 23.76 -12.52 3.80
CA ALA A 27 23.06 -12.22 5.06
C ALA A 27 23.95 -12.36 6.31
N GLN A 28 25.26 -12.50 6.19
CA GLN A 28 26.19 -12.70 7.31
C GLN A 28 26.89 -11.39 7.69
N ASP A 29 27.24 -11.25 8.98
CA ASP A 29 28.02 -10.15 9.55
C ASP A 29 29.43 -10.09 8.94
N ALA A 30 29.54 -9.64 7.71
CA ALA A 30 30.82 -9.38 7.08
C ALA A 30 31.42 -8.08 7.64
N GLN A 31 32.67 -8.13 8.06
CA GLN A 31 33.41 -6.94 8.52
C GLN A 31 33.89 -6.06 7.36
N ILE A 32 34.00 -6.63 6.15
CA ILE A 32 34.47 -5.93 4.95
C ILE A 32 33.48 -6.16 3.83
N PHE A 33 32.95 -5.07 3.28
CA PHE A 33 32.00 -5.06 2.17
C PHE A 33 32.68 -4.45 0.92
N LEU A 34 32.79 -5.25 -0.15
CA LEU A 34 33.35 -4.84 -1.44
C LEU A 34 32.39 -5.08 -2.62
N ASN A 35 31.13 -5.34 -2.33
CA ASN A 35 30.17 -5.89 -3.27
C ASN A 35 29.21 -4.87 -3.92
N ALA A 36 29.20 -3.61 -3.47
CA ALA A 36 28.23 -2.60 -3.93
C ALA A 36 28.88 -1.32 -4.48
N ASN A 37 30.20 -1.31 -4.69
CA ASN A 37 30.97 -0.14 -5.13
C ASN A 37 30.78 1.11 -4.27
N GLU A 38 30.46 0.91 -2.99
CA GLU A 38 30.26 1.99 -2.01
C GLU A 38 31.58 2.70 -1.71
N ASN A 39 31.50 4.00 -1.38
CA ASN A 39 32.68 4.76 -1.02
C ASN A 39 33.26 4.31 0.34
N ALA A 40 34.38 3.65 0.33
CA ALA A 40 35.05 3.16 1.55
C ALA A 40 35.64 4.27 2.43
N PHE A 41 35.72 5.51 1.94
CA PHE A 41 36.28 6.65 2.68
C PHE A 41 35.21 7.41 3.50
N GLY A 42 33.98 6.92 3.52
CA GLY A 42 32.89 7.47 4.32
C GLY A 42 32.03 8.51 3.58
N SER A 43 31.16 9.18 4.35
CA SER A 43 30.20 10.18 3.87
C SER A 43 30.75 11.59 4.10
N PRO A 44 30.44 12.58 3.24
CA PRO A 44 30.72 14.00 3.51
C PRO A 44 29.78 14.61 4.58
N LEU A 45 28.75 13.88 5.02
CA LEU A 45 27.81 14.28 6.06
C LEU A 45 28.33 13.86 7.44
N PRO A 46 27.89 14.52 8.52
CA PRO A 46 28.21 14.11 9.89
C PRO A 46 27.79 12.66 10.19
N GLU A 47 26.66 12.25 9.62
CA GLU A 47 26.16 10.88 9.68
C GLU A 47 26.82 10.04 8.58
N ASP A 48 27.20 8.81 8.91
CA ASP A 48 27.73 7.88 7.91
C ASP A 48 26.61 7.34 7.02
N CYS A 49 26.48 7.95 5.86
CA CYS A 49 25.55 7.54 4.79
C CYS A 49 26.27 6.86 3.62
N SER A 50 27.50 6.36 3.82
CA SER A 50 28.30 5.76 2.75
C SER A 50 27.83 4.36 2.34
N ARG A 51 26.97 3.74 3.12
CA ARG A 51 26.48 2.37 2.91
C ARG A 51 25.02 2.34 2.51
N TYR A 52 24.68 1.48 1.56
CA TYR A 52 23.27 1.22 1.24
C TYR A 52 22.53 0.68 2.47
N PRO A 53 21.28 1.09 2.68
CA PRO A 53 20.44 0.56 3.75
C PRO A 53 20.09 -0.91 3.48
N ASP A 54 19.51 -1.56 4.51
CA ASP A 54 18.89 -2.88 4.35
C ASP A 54 17.69 -2.79 3.36
N PRO A 55 17.77 -3.42 2.19
CA PRO A 55 16.72 -3.33 1.16
C PRO A 55 15.37 -3.90 1.64
N LEU A 56 15.38 -4.76 2.66
CA LEU A 56 14.17 -5.29 3.27
C LEU A 56 13.65 -4.44 4.43
N GLN A 57 14.41 -3.41 4.85
CA GLN A 57 14.04 -2.49 5.96
C GLN A 57 13.64 -3.26 7.24
N THR A 58 14.32 -4.36 7.50
CA THR A 58 13.96 -5.38 8.50
C THR A 58 13.80 -4.80 9.90
N THR A 59 14.69 -3.91 10.31
CA THR A 59 14.67 -3.30 11.65
C THR A 59 13.41 -2.46 11.87
N VAL A 60 13.05 -1.63 10.91
CA VAL A 60 11.87 -0.76 10.98
C VAL A 60 10.60 -1.61 10.90
N LYS A 61 10.53 -2.55 9.97
CA LYS A 61 9.38 -3.47 9.82
C LYS A 61 9.13 -4.29 11.09
N LYS A 62 10.16 -4.77 11.76
CA LYS A 62 10.00 -5.49 13.05
C LYS A 62 9.38 -4.61 14.13
N ARG A 63 9.76 -3.33 14.23
CA ARG A 63 9.16 -2.39 15.19
C ARG A 63 7.71 -2.10 14.88
N ILE A 64 7.38 -1.82 13.62
CA ILE A 64 6.01 -1.58 13.18
C ILE A 64 5.14 -2.83 13.37
N ALA A 65 5.65 -4.00 13.05
CA ALA A 65 4.99 -5.28 13.24
C ALA A 65 4.61 -5.52 14.71
N ALA A 66 5.52 -5.24 15.63
CA ALA A 66 5.27 -5.37 17.06
C ALA A 66 4.18 -4.41 17.56
N LEU A 67 4.15 -3.16 17.04
CA LEU A 67 3.13 -2.16 17.40
C LEU A 67 1.72 -2.55 16.92
N ASN A 68 1.62 -3.27 15.80
CA ASN A 68 0.35 -3.64 15.17
C ASN A 68 -0.04 -5.10 15.41
N ASN A 69 0.78 -5.87 16.15
CA ASN A 69 0.59 -7.31 16.37
C ASN A 69 0.42 -8.12 15.07
N ILE A 70 1.27 -7.84 14.09
CA ILE A 70 1.32 -8.51 12.78
C ILE A 70 2.75 -8.98 12.45
N ARG A 71 2.94 -9.64 11.31
CA ARG A 71 4.26 -10.09 10.87
C ARG A 71 4.95 -9.06 10.00
N PRO A 72 6.30 -8.93 10.06
CA PRO A 72 7.06 -8.05 9.15
C PRO A 72 6.81 -8.33 7.66
N SER A 73 6.50 -9.58 7.29
CA SER A 73 6.14 -10.00 5.93
C SER A 73 4.80 -9.44 5.43
N GLN A 74 4.00 -8.85 6.30
CA GLN A 74 2.73 -8.20 5.98
C GLN A 74 2.87 -6.68 5.81
N ILE A 75 4.11 -6.16 5.76
CA ILE A 75 4.41 -4.72 5.74
C ILE A 75 5.23 -4.37 4.51
N PHE A 76 4.77 -3.37 3.78
CA PHE A 76 5.55 -2.60 2.81
C PHE A 76 5.82 -1.20 3.38
N LEU A 77 7.04 -0.69 3.17
CA LEU A 77 7.42 0.69 3.52
C LEU A 77 7.84 1.41 2.24
N GLY A 78 7.30 2.60 2.05
CA GLY A 78 7.57 3.43 0.87
C GLY A 78 7.76 4.91 1.22
N ASN A 79 8.03 5.70 0.21
CA ASN A 79 8.27 7.14 0.29
C ASN A 79 6.94 7.92 0.43
N GLY A 80 6.32 7.82 1.59
CA GLY A 80 4.95 8.26 1.86
C GLY A 80 3.92 7.23 1.40
N SER A 81 2.66 7.39 1.85
CA SER A 81 1.56 6.52 1.40
C SER A 81 1.24 6.69 -0.09
N ASP A 82 1.62 7.82 -0.68
CA ASP A 82 1.42 8.07 -2.12
C ASP A 82 2.18 7.07 -3.00
N GLU A 83 3.39 6.65 -2.60
CA GLU A 83 4.11 5.59 -3.31
C GLU A 83 3.36 4.25 -3.22
N ALA A 84 2.81 3.91 -2.05
CA ALA A 84 2.03 2.71 -1.89
C ALA A 84 0.75 2.73 -2.75
N ILE A 85 0.08 3.89 -2.88
CA ILE A 85 -1.05 4.09 -3.79
C ILE A 85 -0.63 3.82 -5.24
N ASP A 86 0.47 4.42 -5.69
CA ASP A 86 0.95 4.24 -7.06
C ASP A 86 1.33 2.77 -7.35
N ILE A 87 2.00 2.11 -6.41
CA ILE A 87 2.40 0.70 -6.53
C ILE A 87 1.17 -0.22 -6.63
N VAL A 88 0.10 0.03 -5.87
CA VAL A 88 -1.15 -0.75 -5.96
C VAL A 88 -1.72 -0.71 -7.38
N PHE A 89 -1.77 0.48 -8.01
CA PHE A 89 -2.18 0.59 -9.41
C PHE A 89 -1.25 -0.19 -10.34
N ARG A 90 0.05 -0.07 -10.18
CA ARG A 90 1.03 -0.77 -11.02
C ARG A 90 0.95 -2.29 -10.92
N ILE A 91 0.62 -2.82 -9.74
CA ILE A 91 0.54 -4.27 -9.52
C ILE A 91 -0.74 -4.85 -10.11
N PHE A 92 -1.88 -4.18 -9.90
CA PHE A 92 -3.19 -4.79 -10.13
C PHE A 92 -3.90 -4.30 -11.38
N CYS A 93 -3.56 -3.13 -11.92
CA CYS A 93 -4.29 -2.54 -13.04
C CYS A 93 -3.44 -2.51 -14.32
N ARG A 94 -3.97 -3.08 -15.40
CA ARG A 94 -3.35 -2.99 -16.73
C ARG A 94 -3.69 -1.62 -17.34
N PRO A 95 -2.66 -0.84 -17.76
CA PRO A 95 -2.89 0.46 -18.37
C PRO A 95 -3.84 0.40 -19.58
N GLY A 96 -4.81 1.31 -19.61
CA GLY A 96 -5.77 1.42 -20.72
C GLY A 96 -6.78 0.27 -20.82
N GLN A 97 -6.84 -0.63 -19.83
CA GLN A 97 -7.72 -1.80 -19.85
C GLN A 97 -8.54 -1.97 -18.58
N ASP A 98 -7.95 -1.70 -17.42
CA ASP A 98 -8.58 -1.93 -16.13
C ASP A 98 -9.05 -0.61 -15.51
N SER A 99 -9.95 -0.71 -14.53
CA SER A 99 -10.55 0.43 -13.85
C SER A 99 -10.42 0.34 -12.34
N ALA A 100 -10.61 1.48 -11.68
CA ALA A 100 -10.68 1.60 -10.23
C ALA A 100 -11.86 2.48 -9.80
N VAL A 101 -12.52 2.09 -8.71
CA VAL A 101 -13.60 2.87 -8.09
C VAL A 101 -13.03 3.76 -7.00
N ILE A 102 -13.40 5.04 -7.01
CA ILE A 102 -13.16 5.99 -5.93
C ILE A 102 -14.50 6.58 -5.45
N CYS A 103 -14.56 7.06 -4.20
CA CYS A 103 -15.78 7.56 -3.60
C CYS A 103 -15.66 9.05 -3.22
N PRO A 104 -15.81 9.99 -4.16
CA PRO A 104 -15.76 11.42 -3.89
C PRO A 104 -16.89 11.90 -2.95
N PRO A 105 -16.65 13.02 -2.19
CA PRO A 105 -15.37 13.72 -2.06
C PRO A 105 -14.36 12.92 -1.24
N THR A 106 -13.15 12.73 -1.77
CA THR A 106 -12.09 11.94 -1.15
C THR A 106 -10.70 12.46 -1.51
N TYR A 107 -9.65 11.77 -1.09
CA TYR A 107 -8.27 12.18 -1.34
C TYR A 107 -7.92 12.15 -2.84
N GLY A 108 -7.52 13.32 -3.37
CA GLY A 108 -7.31 13.51 -4.81
C GLY A 108 -6.18 12.70 -5.44
N MET A 109 -5.22 12.20 -4.63
CA MET A 109 -4.11 11.40 -5.16
C MET A 109 -4.53 10.07 -5.75
N TYR A 110 -5.67 9.53 -5.39
CA TYR A 110 -6.17 8.29 -6.01
C TYR A 110 -6.41 8.49 -7.51
N GLU A 111 -7.06 9.59 -7.86
CA GLU A 111 -7.31 9.93 -9.27
C GLU A 111 -6.02 10.29 -10.00
N VAL A 112 -5.11 11.03 -9.35
CA VAL A 112 -3.80 11.36 -9.93
C VAL A 112 -3.00 10.10 -10.23
N ALA A 113 -2.89 9.17 -9.27
CA ALA A 113 -2.18 7.91 -9.46
C ALA A 113 -2.82 7.02 -10.55
N ALA A 114 -4.17 6.94 -10.57
CA ALA A 114 -4.88 6.23 -11.63
C ALA A 114 -4.56 6.80 -13.01
N ASN A 115 -4.62 8.12 -13.17
CA ASN A 115 -4.33 8.80 -14.45
C ASN A 115 -2.89 8.59 -14.90
N ILE A 116 -1.90 8.69 -13.97
CA ILE A 116 -0.48 8.41 -14.28
C ILE A 116 -0.31 6.99 -14.80
N ASN A 117 -1.05 6.03 -14.22
CA ASN A 117 -1.01 4.62 -14.62
C ASN A 117 -1.96 4.28 -15.78
N SER A 118 -2.63 5.26 -16.38
CA SER A 118 -3.61 5.07 -17.47
C SER A 118 -4.73 4.09 -17.08
N VAL A 119 -5.21 4.17 -15.83
CA VAL A 119 -6.32 3.37 -15.30
C VAL A 119 -7.59 4.21 -15.30
N ASP A 120 -8.69 3.65 -15.80
CA ASP A 120 -9.98 4.33 -15.82
C ASP A 120 -10.53 4.53 -14.41
N VAL A 121 -11.02 5.73 -14.13
CA VAL A 121 -11.56 6.09 -12.80
C VAL A 121 -13.08 6.13 -12.85
N ILE A 122 -13.70 5.26 -12.07
CA ILE A 122 -15.14 5.24 -11.88
C ILE A 122 -15.45 5.92 -10.54
N ARG A 123 -16.33 6.92 -10.59
CA ARG A 123 -16.73 7.68 -9.39
C ARG A 123 -18.09 7.20 -8.89
N ALA A 124 -18.11 6.73 -7.63
CA ALA A 124 -19.32 6.43 -6.87
C ALA A 124 -19.37 7.39 -5.68
N ASP A 125 -20.06 8.51 -5.83
CA ASP A 125 -20.04 9.59 -4.86
C ASP A 125 -20.55 9.11 -3.48
N LEU A 126 -19.96 9.67 -2.41
CA LEU A 126 -20.47 9.48 -1.06
C LEU A 126 -21.87 10.09 -0.92
N THR A 127 -22.66 9.54 -0.02
CA THR A 127 -23.97 10.10 0.34
C THR A 127 -23.85 11.52 0.90
N HIS A 128 -24.96 12.24 1.05
CA HIS A 128 -24.98 13.56 1.73
C HIS A 128 -24.45 13.53 3.17
N ALA A 129 -24.46 12.35 3.83
CA ALA A 129 -23.86 12.15 5.15
C ALA A 129 -22.39 11.72 5.06
N PHE A 130 -21.77 11.80 3.89
CA PHE A 130 -20.41 11.36 3.60
C PHE A 130 -20.12 9.89 3.93
N GLN A 131 -21.15 9.04 3.82
CA GLN A 131 -21.03 7.60 3.95
C GLN A 131 -21.02 6.93 2.57
N LEU A 132 -20.55 5.68 2.50
CA LEU A 132 -20.61 4.90 1.27
C LEU A 132 -22.07 4.69 0.84
N ASP A 133 -22.37 5.03 -0.41
CA ASP A 133 -23.55 4.52 -1.08
C ASP A 133 -23.22 3.13 -1.65
N LEU A 134 -23.47 2.09 -0.85
CA LEU A 134 -23.15 0.72 -1.24
C LEU A 134 -23.79 0.29 -2.56
N THR A 135 -25.01 0.75 -2.82
CA THR A 135 -25.71 0.44 -4.06
C THR A 135 -24.97 1.05 -5.24
N ALA A 136 -24.67 2.36 -5.16
CA ALA A 136 -23.92 3.06 -6.21
C ALA A 136 -22.52 2.47 -6.41
N VAL A 137 -21.80 2.12 -5.33
CA VAL A 137 -20.48 1.47 -5.42
C VAL A 137 -20.60 0.13 -6.14
N LYS A 138 -21.54 -0.72 -5.75
CA LYS A 138 -21.73 -2.06 -6.37
C LYS A 138 -22.13 -1.97 -7.84
N GLU A 139 -23.04 -1.06 -8.19
CA GLU A 139 -23.46 -0.81 -9.57
C GLU A 139 -22.34 -0.23 -10.44
N SER A 140 -21.37 0.45 -9.83
CA SER A 140 -20.21 1.00 -10.54
C SER A 140 -19.13 -0.03 -10.86
N ILE A 141 -19.15 -1.21 -10.21
CA ILE A 141 -18.17 -2.28 -10.45
C ILE A 141 -18.42 -2.90 -11.83
N ARG A 142 -17.36 -2.93 -12.64
CA ARG A 142 -17.33 -3.58 -13.96
C ARG A 142 -16.42 -4.82 -13.92
N ASP A 143 -16.45 -5.64 -14.96
CA ASP A 143 -15.57 -6.82 -15.08
C ASP A 143 -14.08 -6.46 -15.09
N ASP A 144 -13.76 -5.25 -15.56
CA ASP A 144 -12.41 -4.69 -15.60
C ASP A 144 -12.00 -3.94 -14.31
N THR A 145 -12.89 -3.84 -13.32
CA THR A 145 -12.60 -3.15 -12.06
C THR A 145 -11.69 -4.00 -11.18
N LYS A 146 -10.52 -3.47 -10.83
CA LYS A 146 -9.50 -4.15 -10.03
C LYS A 146 -9.35 -3.59 -8.62
N LEU A 147 -9.64 -2.31 -8.44
CA LEU A 147 -9.44 -1.61 -7.17
C LEU A 147 -10.70 -0.86 -6.73
N ILE A 148 -10.92 -0.84 -5.43
CA ILE A 148 -11.80 0.13 -4.75
C ILE A 148 -10.94 0.86 -3.72
N LEU A 149 -10.85 2.19 -3.78
CA LEU A 149 -10.08 2.99 -2.85
C LEU A 149 -11.00 3.80 -1.93
N LEU A 150 -10.85 3.58 -0.63
CA LEU A 150 -11.65 4.16 0.44
C LEU A 150 -10.75 4.91 1.42
N CYS A 151 -11.10 6.12 1.80
CA CYS A 151 -10.39 6.90 2.81
C CYS A 151 -11.19 6.90 4.12
N SER A 152 -10.62 6.38 5.21
CA SER A 152 -11.33 6.33 6.50
C SER A 152 -10.36 6.39 7.68
N PRO A 153 -10.33 7.49 8.45
CA PRO A 153 -11.15 8.72 8.34
C PRO A 153 -10.94 9.43 7.00
N ASN A 154 -12.04 9.94 6.42
CA ASN A 154 -12.01 10.53 5.08
C ASN A 154 -11.38 11.92 5.06
N ASN A 155 -10.65 12.21 4.02
CA ASN A 155 -10.16 13.53 3.67
C ASN A 155 -10.92 14.03 2.42
N PRO A 156 -11.68 15.17 2.46
CA PRO A 156 -11.57 16.24 3.46
C PRO A 156 -12.64 16.22 4.56
N THR A 157 -13.57 15.27 4.60
CA THR A 157 -14.79 15.35 5.42
C THR A 157 -14.56 15.00 6.90
N GLY A 158 -13.47 14.27 7.22
CA GLY A 158 -13.05 13.95 8.59
C GLY A 158 -13.83 12.83 9.28
N ASN A 159 -14.89 12.30 8.65
CA ASN A 159 -15.68 11.23 9.21
C ASN A 159 -15.10 9.85 8.93
N LEU A 160 -15.45 8.90 9.77
CA LEU A 160 -15.24 7.47 9.50
C LEU A 160 -16.31 6.96 8.54
N LEU A 161 -15.91 6.10 7.63
CA LEU A 161 -16.84 5.32 6.82
C LEU A 161 -17.40 4.15 7.66
N ASP A 162 -18.64 3.78 7.37
CA ASP A 162 -19.32 2.66 8.02
C ASP A 162 -18.52 1.37 7.83
N ARG A 163 -18.20 0.71 8.96
CA ARG A 163 -17.39 -0.48 8.97
C ARG A 163 -18.07 -1.68 8.33
N ASP A 164 -19.38 -1.81 8.53
CA ASP A 164 -20.16 -2.91 7.97
C ASP A 164 -20.26 -2.79 6.45
N ALA A 165 -20.37 -1.55 5.93
CA ALA A 165 -20.32 -1.29 4.50
C ALA A 165 -18.98 -1.71 3.87
N ILE A 166 -17.85 -1.41 4.52
CA ILE A 166 -16.53 -1.84 4.06
C ILE A 166 -16.41 -3.37 4.11
N ILE A 167 -16.91 -4.02 5.17
CA ILE A 167 -16.92 -5.48 5.30
C ILE A 167 -17.70 -6.13 4.17
N GLU A 168 -18.82 -5.56 3.79
CA GLU A 168 -19.64 -6.06 2.69
C GLU A 168 -18.88 -6.00 1.37
N LEU A 169 -18.21 -4.88 1.07
CA LEU A 169 -17.34 -4.77 -0.12
C LEU A 169 -16.20 -5.79 -0.08
N LEU A 170 -15.54 -5.98 1.05
CA LEU A 170 -14.45 -6.96 1.22
C LEU A 170 -14.90 -8.40 0.96
N ARG A 171 -16.16 -8.71 1.23
CA ARG A 171 -16.73 -10.07 1.01
C ARG A 171 -17.21 -10.30 -0.41
N GLU A 172 -17.72 -9.27 -1.05
CA GLU A 172 -18.40 -9.40 -2.34
C GLU A 172 -17.51 -9.02 -3.53
N PHE A 173 -16.57 -8.10 -3.35
CA PHE A 173 -15.67 -7.67 -4.41
C PHE A 173 -14.51 -8.65 -4.57
N SER A 174 -14.28 -9.10 -5.80
CA SER A 174 -13.18 -10.03 -6.13
C SER A 174 -11.82 -9.34 -6.32
N GLY A 175 -11.80 -8.01 -6.48
CA GLY A 175 -10.59 -7.20 -6.58
C GLY A 175 -10.03 -6.81 -5.22
N ILE A 176 -9.10 -5.85 -5.21
CA ILE A 176 -8.47 -5.31 -4.00
C ILE A 176 -9.28 -4.12 -3.46
N VAL A 177 -9.56 -4.14 -2.17
CA VAL A 177 -10.11 -2.99 -1.43
C VAL A 177 -8.97 -2.33 -0.66
N VAL A 178 -8.68 -1.09 -1.00
CA VAL A 178 -7.69 -0.26 -0.30
C VAL A 178 -8.41 0.61 0.71
N VAL A 179 -8.04 0.51 1.99
CA VAL A 179 -8.53 1.41 3.04
C VAL A 179 -7.37 2.30 3.48
N ASP A 180 -7.45 3.57 3.11
CA ASP A 180 -6.47 4.58 3.49
C ASP A 180 -6.79 5.12 4.87
N GLU A 181 -5.95 4.76 5.81
CA GLU A 181 -6.00 5.11 7.23
C GLU A 181 -4.99 6.22 7.60
N ALA A 182 -4.69 7.14 6.70
CA ALA A 182 -3.72 8.22 7.00
C ALA A 182 -4.05 9.02 8.27
N TYR A 183 -5.30 8.99 8.72
CA TYR A 183 -5.81 9.73 9.86
C TYR A 183 -6.37 8.85 10.99
N VAL A 184 -6.20 7.53 10.95
CA VAL A 184 -6.82 6.61 11.92
C VAL A 184 -6.42 6.89 13.37
N GLN A 185 -5.21 7.39 13.62
CA GLN A 185 -4.72 7.72 14.97
C GLN A 185 -5.46 8.91 15.61
N PHE A 186 -6.27 9.66 14.86
CA PHE A 186 -7.13 10.73 15.36
C PHE A 186 -8.56 10.24 15.68
N SER A 187 -8.82 8.94 15.56
CA SER A 187 -10.11 8.32 15.84
C SER A 187 -9.98 7.25 16.91
N ASP A 188 -11.10 6.92 17.57
CA ASP A 188 -11.19 5.82 18.52
C ASP A 188 -11.45 4.46 17.84
N GLN A 189 -11.50 4.43 16.52
CA GLN A 189 -11.77 3.19 15.78
C GLN A 189 -10.52 2.32 15.72
N MET A 190 -10.73 1.01 15.92
CA MET A 190 -9.69 0.02 15.69
C MET A 190 -9.27 0.01 14.22
N SER A 191 -7.96 0.10 13.98
CA SER A 191 -7.37 0.02 12.62
C SER A 191 -7.77 -1.27 11.90
N TRP A 192 -7.93 -1.16 10.59
CA TRP A 192 -8.14 -2.29 9.70
C TRP A 192 -6.93 -3.23 9.61
N THR A 193 -5.76 -2.83 10.10
CA THR A 193 -4.58 -3.71 10.19
C THR A 193 -4.87 -5.00 10.94
N ALA A 194 -5.76 -4.97 11.95
CA ALA A 194 -6.21 -6.16 12.67
C ALA A 194 -7.01 -7.15 11.81
N SER A 195 -7.47 -6.74 10.64
CA SER A 195 -8.36 -7.51 9.75
C SER A 195 -7.69 -8.06 8.50
N ILE A 196 -6.41 -7.74 8.24
CA ILE A 196 -5.69 -8.19 7.04
C ILE A 196 -5.51 -9.72 6.95
N GLY A 197 -5.59 -10.42 8.09
CA GLY A 197 -5.59 -11.88 8.13
C GLY A 197 -6.96 -12.50 7.80
N THR A 198 -8.04 -11.73 7.99
CA THR A 198 -9.42 -12.18 7.74
C THR A 198 -9.85 -11.92 6.30
N TYR A 199 -9.45 -10.77 5.74
CA TYR A 199 -9.81 -10.36 4.38
C TYR A 199 -8.56 -10.35 3.49
N PRO A 200 -8.36 -11.38 2.66
CA PRO A 200 -7.15 -11.53 1.86
C PRO A 200 -7.01 -10.46 0.76
N ASN A 201 -8.09 -9.77 0.40
CA ASN A 201 -8.15 -8.69 -0.57
C ASN A 201 -8.05 -7.28 0.05
N LEU A 202 -7.78 -7.17 1.35
CA LEU A 202 -7.64 -5.90 2.04
C LEU A 202 -6.20 -5.40 1.99
N VAL A 203 -6.03 -4.15 1.56
CA VAL A 203 -4.79 -3.37 1.70
C VAL A 203 -5.09 -2.16 2.58
N VAL A 204 -4.33 -1.96 3.64
CA VAL A 204 -4.47 -0.82 4.54
C VAL A 204 -3.28 0.10 4.36
N LEU A 205 -3.52 1.39 4.14
CA LEU A 205 -2.46 2.39 4.02
C LEU A 205 -2.40 3.24 5.29
N GLN A 206 -1.20 3.52 5.76
CA GLN A 206 -0.94 4.47 6.84
C GLN A 206 0.29 5.33 6.52
N THR A 207 0.47 6.42 7.25
CA THR A 207 1.61 7.31 7.06
C THR A 207 2.12 7.86 8.39
N PHE A 208 3.43 8.10 8.46
CA PHE A 208 4.02 8.82 9.58
C PHE A 208 3.92 10.35 9.45
N SER A 209 3.42 10.82 8.31
CA SER A 209 3.33 12.25 8.00
C SER A 209 2.33 13.03 8.84
N LYS A 210 1.30 12.38 9.39
CA LYS A 210 0.17 13.02 10.08
C LYS A 210 0.33 12.97 11.60
N ALA A 211 -0.35 12.06 12.27
CA ALA A 211 -0.36 11.96 13.73
C ALA A 211 1.04 11.77 14.35
N TRP A 212 1.94 11.11 13.65
CA TRP A 212 3.31 10.87 14.12
C TRP A 212 4.24 12.09 13.98
N GLY A 213 3.81 13.16 13.28
CA GLY A 213 4.60 14.38 13.14
C GLY A 213 5.90 14.23 12.33
N MET A 214 6.00 13.21 11.48
CA MET A 214 7.23 12.85 10.76
C MET A 214 7.09 13.06 9.23
N ALA A 215 6.36 14.09 8.81
CA ALA A 215 6.12 14.35 7.38
C ALA A 215 7.41 14.50 6.57
N GLY A 216 8.46 15.06 7.16
CA GLY A 216 9.76 15.26 6.52
C GLY A 216 10.52 13.96 6.24
N LEU A 217 10.23 12.86 6.94
CA LEU A 217 10.89 11.56 6.72
C LEU A 217 10.32 10.80 5.51
N ARG A 218 9.19 11.23 4.97
CA ARG A 218 8.54 10.59 3.82
C ARG A 218 8.30 9.10 3.99
N VAL A 219 7.81 8.65 5.17
CA VAL A 219 7.52 7.24 5.43
C VAL A 219 6.01 6.97 5.35
N GLY A 220 5.64 6.12 4.41
CA GLY A 220 4.31 5.54 4.28
C GLY A 220 4.35 4.02 4.40
N ILE A 221 3.23 3.43 4.73
CA ILE A 221 3.13 2.01 5.04
C ILE A 221 1.93 1.43 4.31
N ALA A 222 2.10 0.27 3.69
CA ALA A 222 0.99 -0.59 3.32
C ALA A 222 1.04 -1.88 4.14
N PHE A 223 -0.11 -2.27 4.65
CA PHE A 223 -0.34 -3.52 5.36
C PHE A 223 -1.31 -4.39 4.56
N ALA A 224 -0.98 -5.64 4.36
CA ALA A 224 -1.89 -6.59 3.72
C ALA A 224 -1.56 -8.03 4.11
N ASN A 225 -2.33 -8.97 3.58
CA ASN A 225 -1.97 -10.38 3.69
C ASN A 225 -0.56 -10.61 3.12
N GLU A 226 0.19 -11.52 3.72
CA GLU A 226 1.57 -11.84 3.32
C GLU A 226 1.69 -12.17 1.82
N GLN A 227 0.73 -12.91 1.26
CA GLN A 227 0.73 -13.23 -0.16
C GLN A 227 0.63 -11.99 -1.06
N VAL A 228 -0.11 -10.96 -0.61
CA VAL A 228 -0.24 -9.68 -1.32
C VAL A 228 1.08 -8.91 -1.24
N ILE A 229 1.67 -8.76 -0.04
CA ILE A 229 2.94 -8.02 0.15
C ILE A 229 4.14 -8.76 -0.44
N ASP A 230 4.17 -10.08 -0.34
CA ASP A 230 5.26 -10.90 -0.90
C ASP A 230 5.17 -11.02 -2.43
N GLY A 231 4.03 -10.60 -2.98
CA GLY A 231 3.86 -10.43 -4.42
C GLY A 231 4.99 -9.60 -5.01
N ARG A 232 5.57 -10.10 -6.11
CA ARG A 232 6.80 -9.56 -6.74
C ARG A 232 6.73 -8.07 -7.05
N GLY A 233 5.52 -7.51 -7.22
CA GLY A 233 5.30 -6.11 -7.50
C GLY A 233 5.69 -5.16 -6.36
N TRP A 234 5.43 -5.51 -5.11
CA TRP A 234 5.80 -4.67 -3.97
C TRP A 234 7.31 -4.61 -3.76
N ARG A 235 8.01 -5.73 -3.96
CA ARG A 235 9.48 -5.79 -3.82
C ARG A 235 10.21 -5.09 -4.97
N SER A 236 9.64 -5.13 -6.16
CA SER A 236 10.26 -4.53 -7.36
C SER A 236 9.80 -3.10 -7.60
N GLY A 237 8.67 -2.69 -7.02
CA GLY A 237 8.13 -1.32 -7.10
C GLY A 237 8.77 -0.38 -6.08
N ALA A 238 9.29 -0.90 -4.98
CA ALA A 238 10.12 -0.15 -4.06
C ALA A 238 11.48 0.13 -4.72
N LEU A 239 11.53 1.12 -5.57
CA LEU A 239 12.78 1.77 -6.01
C LEU A 239 13.33 2.57 -4.82
N VAL A 240 13.64 1.89 -3.72
CA VAL A 240 14.42 2.43 -2.63
C VAL A 240 15.83 1.88 -2.82
N GLU A 241 16.51 2.43 -3.79
CA GLU A 241 17.96 2.49 -3.78
C GLU A 241 18.41 3.85 -3.20
#